data_81b2e7b9527a872f0c4898d48a2a17a5
#
_entry.id   81b2e7b9527a872f0c4898d48a2a17a5
#
_cell.length_a   1.000
_cell.length_b   1.000
_cell.length_c   1.000
_cell.angle_alpha   90.00
_cell.angle_beta   90.00
_cell.angle_gamma   90.00
#
_symmetry.space_group_name_H-M   'P 1'
#
loop_
_entity.id
_entity.type
_entity.pdbx_description
1 polymer ?
#
loop_
_entity_poly.entity_id
_entity_poly.type
_entity_poly.pdbx_seq_one_letter_code
_entity_poly.pdbx_strand_id
1 'polypeptide(L)'
;MNSSNQTYENTLAYVNTNSKPSELRITDIRFADIVGIPTHCSLIKVYTNQGIVGFGEVRDNAEKLYALMLKSRLIGENPCHIDKLFRRIKQFGSHGRQGGGVSGLEIALWDIAGKAYNIPIYQMLGGKFRDQIRMYCDTDVDGKDTGTAMGHALKKRMEQGYTFLKMDLGINQIAHEPGTLNGPAGFVQEVKDLSDQWRNRFQAPMPRELRSRHFDLT
;
A
#
# COMPACT_ATOMS: atom_id res chain seq x y z
N MET A 1 -42.73 -25.25 -13.99
CA MET A 1 -41.69 -24.35 -13.44
C MET A 1 -40.36 -25.08 -13.50
N ASN A 2 -39.39 -24.52 -14.16
CA ASN A 2 -38.16 -25.23 -14.51
C ASN A 2 -37.30 -25.47 -13.27
N SER A 3 -36.79 -26.68 -13.09
CA SER A 3 -35.87 -27.07 -11.99
C SER A 3 -34.63 -26.18 -11.87
N SER A 4 -34.19 -25.57 -12.98
CA SER A 4 -33.08 -24.60 -13.02
C SER A 4 -33.37 -23.29 -12.30
N ASN A 5 -34.63 -22.78 -12.35
CA ASN A 5 -34.97 -21.56 -11.61
C ASN A 5 -35.01 -21.81 -10.11
N GLN A 6 -35.46 -22.99 -9.67
CA GLN A 6 -35.50 -23.34 -8.26
C GLN A 6 -34.09 -23.51 -7.67
N THR A 7 -33.17 -24.05 -8.46
CA THR A 7 -31.75 -24.14 -8.05
C THR A 7 -31.09 -22.76 -7.92
N TYR A 8 -31.40 -21.84 -8.85
CA TYR A 8 -30.89 -20.47 -8.81
C TYR A 8 -31.45 -19.70 -7.59
N GLU A 9 -32.76 -19.76 -7.37
CA GLU A 9 -33.41 -19.16 -6.20
C GLU A 9 -32.84 -19.70 -4.87
N ASN A 10 -32.64 -21.02 -4.79
CA ASN A 10 -32.03 -21.63 -3.61
C ASN A 10 -30.58 -21.17 -3.41
N THR A 11 -29.79 -21.00 -4.46
CA THR A 11 -28.44 -20.49 -4.37
C THR A 11 -28.41 -19.04 -3.87
N LEU A 12 -29.33 -18.20 -4.34
CA LEU A 12 -29.47 -16.81 -3.89
C LEU A 12 -29.84 -16.71 -2.41
N ALA A 13 -30.62 -17.64 -1.88
CA ALA A 13 -31.02 -17.68 -0.46
C ALA A 13 -29.80 -17.86 0.49
N TYR A 14 -28.70 -18.44 0.01
CA TYR A 14 -27.47 -18.63 0.78
C TYR A 14 -26.40 -17.55 0.53
N VAL A 15 -26.64 -16.64 -0.42
CA VAL A 15 -25.74 -15.52 -0.69
C VAL A 15 -26.17 -14.31 0.15
N ASN A 16 -25.46 -14.09 1.24
CA ASN A 16 -25.71 -12.92 2.10
C ASN A 16 -25.06 -11.68 1.46
N THR A 17 -25.80 -10.98 0.63
CA THR A 17 -25.35 -9.72 0.01
C THR A 17 -26.09 -8.53 0.62
N ASN A 18 -25.37 -7.43 0.83
CA ASN A 18 -25.95 -6.16 1.30
C ASN A 18 -26.61 -5.37 0.17
N SER A 19 -26.58 -5.89 -1.05
CA SER A 19 -27.04 -5.20 -2.23
C SER A 19 -27.38 -6.19 -3.35
N LYS A 20 -27.74 -5.67 -4.51
CA LYS A 20 -27.81 -6.41 -5.78
C LYS A 20 -26.53 -6.12 -6.60
N PRO A 21 -25.47 -6.89 -6.46
CA PRO A 21 -24.17 -6.59 -7.06
C PRO A 21 -24.22 -6.44 -8.59
N SER A 22 -25.07 -7.22 -9.28
CA SER A 22 -25.24 -7.14 -10.74
C SER A 22 -25.88 -5.81 -11.21
N GLU A 23 -26.63 -5.15 -10.35
CA GLU A 23 -27.34 -3.91 -10.64
C GLU A 23 -26.60 -2.66 -10.17
N LEU A 24 -25.45 -2.83 -9.50
CA LEU A 24 -24.63 -1.69 -9.04
C LEU A 24 -24.13 -0.85 -10.20
N ARG A 25 -24.15 0.46 -9.99
CA ARG A 25 -23.58 1.46 -10.92
C ARG A 25 -22.87 2.55 -10.13
N ILE A 26 -21.71 2.94 -10.60
CA ILE A 26 -20.99 4.10 -10.07
C ILE A 26 -21.75 5.35 -10.47
N THR A 27 -22.14 6.15 -9.49
CA THR A 27 -22.91 7.40 -9.70
C THR A 27 -22.06 8.65 -9.56
N ASP A 28 -21.04 8.63 -8.69
CA ASP A 28 -20.14 9.75 -8.48
C ASP A 28 -18.79 9.28 -7.96
N ILE A 29 -17.75 10.10 -8.17
CA ILE A 29 -16.42 9.93 -7.58
C ILE A 29 -15.98 11.30 -7.09
N ARG A 30 -15.59 11.36 -5.81
CA ARG A 30 -15.12 12.57 -5.14
C ARG A 30 -13.76 12.37 -4.53
N PHE A 31 -13.05 13.46 -4.37
CA PHE A 31 -11.71 13.52 -3.82
C PHE A 31 -11.66 14.57 -2.72
N ALA A 32 -10.89 14.28 -1.67
CA ALA A 32 -10.62 15.22 -0.60
C ALA A 32 -9.15 15.10 -0.17
N ASP A 33 -8.45 16.23 -0.14
CA ASP A 33 -7.07 16.25 0.35
C ASP A 33 -7.05 16.18 1.87
N ILE A 34 -6.16 15.35 2.41
CA ILE A 34 -5.85 15.33 3.83
C ILE A 34 -4.73 16.33 4.06
N VAL A 35 -4.95 17.22 5.03
CA VAL A 35 -3.96 18.23 5.44
C VAL A 35 -3.43 17.91 6.84
N GLY A 36 -2.22 18.39 7.15
CA GLY A 36 -1.61 18.21 8.48
C GLY A 36 -0.91 16.87 8.68
N ILE A 37 -0.66 16.14 7.59
CA ILE A 37 0.17 14.93 7.59
C ILE A 37 1.47 15.19 6.81
N PRO A 38 2.54 14.43 7.06
CA PRO A 38 3.85 14.67 6.43
C PRO A 38 3.85 14.57 4.90
N THR A 39 2.97 13.75 4.32
CA THR A 39 2.86 13.52 2.88
C THR A 39 1.53 14.03 2.36
N HIS A 40 1.52 14.57 1.15
CA HIS A 40 0.28 14.97 0.48
C HIS A 40 -0.49 13.71 0.05
N CYS A 41 -1.71 13.57 0.56
CA CYS A 41 -2.56 12.42 0.33
C CYS A 41 -3.98 12.88 -0.03
N SER A 42 -4.55 12.30 -1.08
CA SER A 42 -5.93 12.54 -1.46
C SER A 42 -6.76 11.28 -1.28
N LEU A 43 -7.82 11.36 -0.50
CA LEU A 43 -8.80 10.30 -0.39
C LEU A 43 -9.73 10.29 -1.60
N ILE A 44 -10.09 9.09 -2.02
CA ILE A 44 -11.09 8.82 -3.04
C ILE A 44 -12.33 8.26 -2.40
N LYS A 45 -13.49 8.75 -2.81
CA LYS A 45 -14.79 8.22 -2.42
C LYS A 45 -15.61 7.95 -3.67
N VAL A 46 -15.92 6.67 -3.90
CA VAL A 46 -16.72 6.21 -5.04
C VAL A 46 -18.13 5.89 -4.55
N TYR A 47 -19.12 6.53 -5.14
CA TYR A 47 -20.53 6.36 -4.79
C TYR A 47 -21.24 5.44 -5.77
N THR A 48 -22.23 4.71 -5.28
CA THR A 48 -23.08 3.85 -6.10
C THR A 48 -24.55 4.19 -5.99
N ASN A 49 -25.33 3.70 -6.95
CA ASN A 49 -26.80 3.86 -6.99
C ASN A 49 -27.54 3.14 -5.85
N GLN A 50 -26.86 2.28 -5.10
CA GLN A 50 -27.48 1.52 -3.98
C GLN A 50 -26.94 1.98 -2.61
N GLY A 51 -26.28 3.13 -2.53
CA GLY A 51 -25.78 3.71 -1.28
C GLY A 51 -24.49 3.07 -0.74
N ILE A 52 -23.97 2.03 -1.40
CA ILE A 52 -22.65 1.48 -1.08
C ILE A 52 -21.59 2.47 -1.54
N VAL A 53 -20.63 2.74 -0.68
CA VAL A 53 -19.54 3.67 -0.94
C VAL A 53 -18.22 2.95 -0.75
N GLY A 54 -17.30 3.10 -1.72
CA GLY A 54 -15.93 2.62 -1.64
C GLY A 54 -14.94 3.73 -1.37
N PHE A 55 -13.88 3.38 -0.65
CA PHE A 55 -12.80 4.28 -0.30
C PHE A 55 -11.48 3.79 -0.90
N GLY A 56 -10.68 4.75 -1.33
CA GLY A 56 -9.31 4.54 -1.78
C GLY A 56 -8.47 5.77 -1.48
N GLU A 57 -7.20 5.68 -1.80
CA GLU A 57 -6.24 6.75 -1.56
C GLU A 57 -5.35 6.93 -2.78
N VAL A 58 -5.17 8.17 -3.18
CA VAL A 58 -4.17 8.54 -4.19
C VAL A 58 -2.84 8.67 -3.48
N ARG A 59 -1.83 7.99 -3.99
CA ARG A 59 -0.48 8.06 -3.46
C ARG A 59 0.00 9.52 -3.36
N ASP A 60 0.85 9.79 -2.36
CA ASP A 60 1.57 11.04 -2.19
C ASP A 60 2.23 11.50 -3.51
N ASN A 61 2.18 12.80 -3.75
CA ASN A 61 2.65 13.44 -4.98
C ASN A 61 1.96 13.01 -6.28
N ALA A 62 0.86 12.26 -6.21
CA ALA A 62 0.02 11.97 -7.37
C ALA A 62 -1.07 13.05 -7.54
N GLU A 63 -1.35 13.39 -8.79
CA GLU A 63 -2.28 14.45 -9.14
C GLU A 63 -3.75 14.01 -9.02
N LYS A 64 -4.48 14.56 -8.05
CA LYS A 64 -5.92 14.29 -7.90
C LYS A 64 -6.74 14.69 -9.14
N LEU A 65 -6.32 15.74 -9.86
CA LEU A 65 -6.98 16.17 -11.09
C LEU A 65 -6.92 15.09 -12.16
N TYR A 66 -5.81 14.36 -12.22
CA TYR A 66 -5.66 13.24 -13.13
C TYR A 66 -6.63 12.11 -12.77
N ALA A 67 -6.77 11.80 -11.48
CA ALA A 67 -7.74 10.82 -11.00
C ALA A 67 -9.20 11.27 -11.30
N LEU A 68 -9.50 12.56 -11.19
CA LEU A 68 -10.81 13.12 -11.59
C LEU A 68 -11.09 12.93 -13.09
N MET A 69 -10.08 13.00 -13.93
CA MET A 69 -10.23 12.76 -15.38
C MET A 69 -10.68 11.32 -15.65
N LEU A 70 -10.26 10.36 -14.82
CA LEU A 70 -10.66 8.97 -14.93
C LEU A 70 -12.14 8.73 -14.56
N LYS A 71 -12.77 9.66 -13.85
CA LYS A 71 -14.19 9.61 -13.48
C LYS A 71 -15.08 9.37 -14.70
N SER A 72 -14.83 10.06 -15.82
CA SER A 72 -15.61 9.91 -17.04
C SER A 72 -15.60 8.49 -17.63
N ARG A 73 -14.61 7.67 -17.26
CA ARG A 73 -14.44 6.30 -17.73
C ARG A 73 -15.12 5.27 -16.83
N LEU A 74 -15.53 5.67 -15.64
CA LEU A 74 -16.02 4.79 -14.59
C LEU A 74 -17.51 5.03 -14.26
N ILE A 75 -18.01 6.24 -14.43
CA ILE A 75 -19.43 6.57 -14.17
C ILE A 75 -20.35 5.69 -15.02
N GLY A 76 -21.41 5.15 -14.39
CA GLY A 76 -22.36 4.25 -15.00
C GLY A 76 -21.93 2.78 -15.09
N GLU A 77 -20.65 2.50 -14.88
CA GLU A 77 -20.14 1.13 -14.88
C GLU A 77 -20.47 0.40 -13.57
N ASN A 78 -20.48 -0.93 -13.64
CA ASN A 78 -20.65 -1.75 -12.45
C ASN A 78 -19.28 -1.89 -11.71
N PRO A 79 -19.18 -1.41 -10.46
CA PRO A 79 -17.93 -1.42 -9.70
C PRO A 79 -17.41 -2.84 -9.37
N CYS A 80 -18.26 -3.85 -9.40
CA CYS A 80 -17.85 -5.25 -9.17
C CYS A 80 -17.09 -5.86 -10.37
N HIS A 81 -17.11 -5.22 -11.53
CA HIS A 81 -16.32 -5.64 -12.69
C HIS A 81 -14.88 -5.08 -12.63
N ILE A 82 -14.18 -5.34 -11.53
CA ILE A 82 -12.92 -4.67 -11.15
C ILE A 82 -11.86 -4.83 -12.24
N ASP A 83 -11.57 -6.04 -12.70
CA ASP A 83 -10.54 -6.28 -13.72
C ASP A 83 -10.86 -5.56 -15.05
N LYS A 84 -12.13 -5.57 -15.46
CA LYS A 84 -12.58 -4.83 -16.65
C LYS A 84 -12.30 -3.33 -16.50
N LEU A 85 -12.65 -2.75 -15.36
CA LEU A 85 -12.49 -1.32 -15.10
C LEU A 85 -11.02 -0.96 -14.93
N PHE A 86 -10.25 -1.78 -14.20
CA PHE A 86 -8.82 -1.58 -14.07
C PHE A 86 -8.11 -1.59 -15.43
N ARG A 87 -8.41 -2.54 -16.30
CA ARG A 87 -7.86 -2.57 -17.66
C ARG A 87 -8.17 -1.31 -18.49
N ARG A 88 -9.33 -0.70 -18.26
CA ARG A 88 -9.74 0.54 -18.93
C ARG A 88 -8.92 1.76 -18.47
N ILE A 89 -8.48 1.78 -17.21
CA ILE A 89 -7.78 2.94 -16.62
C ILE A 89 -6.29 2.73 -16.40
N LYS A 90 -5.78 1.50 -16.38
CA LYS A 90 -4.38 1.18 -16.00
C LYS A 90 -3.32 1.90 -16.84
N GLN A 91 -3.62 2.20 -18.09
CA GLN A 91 -2.70 2.92 -19.00
C GLN A 91 -2.38 4.34 -18.53
N PHE A 92 -3.23 4.93 -17.68
CA PHE A 92 -3.05 6.26 -17.12
C PHE A 92 -2.21 6.26 -15.84
N GLY A 93 -1.79 5.11 -15.37
CA GLY A 93 -1.13 4.95 -14.08
C GLY A 93 0.39 5.00 -14.12
N SER A 94 1.02 5.22 -15.28
CA SER A 94 2.48 5.21 -15.45
C SER A 94 3.17 3.97 -14.83
N HIS A 95 4.43 4.09 -14.43
CA HIS A 95 5.17 3.01 -13.77
C HIS A 95 4.52 2.62 -12.44
N GLY A 96 4.31 1.31 -12.26
CA GLY A 96 3.69 0.77 -11.04
C GLY A 96 2.19 1.10 -10.89
N ARG A 97 1.58 1.75 -11.85
CA ARG A 97 0.14 2.10 -11.91
C ARG A 97 -0.36 2.91 -10.71
N GLN A 98 0.54 3.59 -10.04
CA GLN A 98 0.23 4.43 -8.88
C GLN A 98 -0.07 5.87 -9.26
N GLY A 99 0.57 6.37 -10.33
CA GLY A 99 0.30 7.69 -10.86
C GLY A 99 -1.16 7.86 -11.26
N GLY A 100 -1.64 9.08 -11.29
CA GLY A 100 -2.99 9.40 -11.72
C GLY A 100 -4.12 8.79 -10.89
N GLY A 101 -3.83 8.22 -9.73
CA GLY A 101 -4.85 7.64 -8.83
C GLY A 101 -5.46 6.32 -9.29
N VAL A 102 -4.88 5.65 -10.28
CA VAL A 102 -5.40 4.37 -10.83
C VAL A 102 -5.53 3.30 -9.76
N SER A 103 -4.47 3.07 -8.96
CA SER A 103 -4.51 2.08 -7.87
C SER A 103 -5.49 2.48 -6.77
N GLY A 104 -5.57 3.78 -6.44
CA GLY A 104 -6.53 4.26 -5.46
C GLY A 104 -7.98 4.03 -5.89
N LEU A 105 -8.29 4.24 -7.17
CA LEU A 105 -9.61 3.92 -7.72
C LEU A 105 -9.88 2.41 -7.68
N GLU A 106 -8.90 1.58 -8.04
CA GLU A 106 -9.04 0.12 -7.96
C GLU A 106 -9.33 -0.35 -6.53
N ILE A 107 -8.59 0.17 -5.54
CA ILE A 107 -8.83 -0.13 -4.12
C ILE A 107 -10.27 0.22 -3.73
N ALA A 108 -10.79 1.38 -4.17
CA ALA A 108 -12.17 1.75 -3.91
C ALA A 108 -13.19 0.81 -4.56
N LEU A 109 -12.90 0.27 -5.75
CA LEU A 109 -13.75 -0.74 -6.39
C LEU A 109 -13.75 -2.05 -5.61
N TRP A 110 -12.60 -2.51 -5.12
CA TRP A 110 -12.50 -3.68 -4.25
C TRP A 110 -13.29 -3.48 -2.96
N ASP A 111 -13.20 -2.30 -2.34
CA ASP A 111 -13.96 -1.97 -1.12
C ASP A 111 -15.47 -2.03 -1.37
N ILE A 112 -15.96 -1.53 -2.52
CA ILE A 112 -17.36 -1.67 -2.91
C ILE A 112 -17.73 -3.15 -3.08
N ALA A 113 -16.91 -3.92 -3.79
CA ALA A 113 -17.20 -5.33 -4.04
C ALA A 113 -17.30 -6.14 -2.74
N GLY A 114 -16.34 -5.95 -1.82
CA GLY A 114 -16.38 -6.60 -0.51
C GLY A 114 -17.65 -6.27 0.28
N LYS A 115 -18.07 -5.01 0.28
CA LYS A 115 -19.31 -4.56 0.91
C LYS A 115 -20.54 -5.11 0.20
N ALA A 116 -20.53 -5.13 -1.13
CA ALA A 116 -21.66 -5.63 -1.92
C ALA A 116 -21.89 -7.12 -1.74
N TYR A 117 -20.83 -7.91 -1.68
CA TYR A 117 -20.90 -9.35 -1.45
C TYR A 117 -20.86 -9.73 0.04
N ASN A 118 -20.72 -8.76 0.93
CA ASN A 118 -20.61 -8.96 2.38
C ASN A 118 -19.49 -9.93 2.79
N ILE A 119 -18.34 -9.84 2.12
CA ILE A 119 -17.16 -10.65 2.42
C ILE A 119 -15.89 -9.77 2.50
N PRO A 120 -14.96 -10.10 3.37
CA PRO A 120 -13.65 -9.43 3.41
C PRO A 120 -12.87 -9.62 2.11
N ILE A 121 -12.18 -8.57 1.65
CA ILE A 121 -11.43 -8.59 0.39
C ILE A 121 -10.39 -9.71 0.34
N TYR A 122 -9.71 -10.01 1.43
CA TYR A 122 -8.73 -11.09 1.46
C TYR A 122 -9.33 -12.46 1.08
N GLN A 123 -10.61 -12.69 1.36
CA GLN A 123 -11.30 -13.92 0.95
C GLN A 123 -11.53 -13.95 -0.57
N MET A 124 -11.84 -12.80 -1.18
CA MET A 124 -11.96 -12.70 -2.64
C MET A 124 -10.60 -12.91 -3.33
N LEU A 125 -9.51 -12.59 -2.67
CA LEU A 125 -8.14 -12.68 -3.20
C LEU A 125 -7.45 -14.03 -2.91
N GLY A 126 -8.18 -15.04 -2.50
CA GLY A 126 -7.65 -16.40 -2.30
C GLY A 126 -7.56 -16.85 -0.85
N GLY A 127 -8.10 -16.09 0.08
CA GLY A 127 -8.16 -16.45 1.50
C GLY A 127 -7.03 -15.90 2.36
N LYS A 128 -7.11 -16.22 3.64
CA LYS A 128 -6.15 -15.71 4.63
C LYS A 128 -4.86 -16.55 4.62
N PHE A 129 -3.77 -15.92 4.27
CA PHE A 129 -2.46 -16.56 4.25
C PHE A 129 -1.80 -16.65 5.64
N ARG A 130 -2.00 -15.63 6.50
CA ARG A 130 -1.44 -15.58 7.86
C ARG A 130 -2.30 -14.73 8.79
N ASP A 131 -2.22 -14.99 10.08
CA ASP A 131 -2.96 -14.25 11.11
C ASP A 131 -2.23 -12.99 11.59
N GLN A 132 -0.90 -12.99 11.49
CA GLN A 132 -0.07 -11.90 11.93
C GLN A 132 0.94 -11.53 10.85
N ILE A 133 1.19 -10.23 10.72
CA ILE A 133 2.19 -9.67 9.80
C ILE A 133 3.29 -9.04 10.66
N ARG A 134 4.55 -9.44 10.41
CA ARG A 134 5.69 -8.79 11.04
C ARG A 134 5.79 -7.37 10.51
N MET A 135 5.71 -6.41 11.41
CA MET A 135 5.88 -4.99 11.07
C MET A 135 7.34 -4.60 11.05
N TYR A 136 7.72 -3.76 10.09
CA TYR A 136 8.98 -3.05 10.15
C TYR A 136 8.74 -1.59 10.58
N CYS A 137 9.77 -0.97 11.13
CA CYS A 137 9.74 0.44 11.46
C CYS A 137 10.66 1.20 10.50
N ASP A 138 10.08 2.18 9.83
CA ASP A 138 10.85 3.14 9.05
C ASP A 138 11.55 4.14 9.98
N THR A 139 12.72 4.59 9.57
CA THR A 139 13.55 5.50 10.37
C THR A 139 13.86 6.73 9.54
N ASP A 140 13.34 7.86 10.01
CA ASP A 140 13.53 9.15 9.40
C ASP A 140 15.02 9.50 9.22
N VAL A 141 15.37 10.03 8.07
CA VAL A 141 16.73 10.42 7.70
C VAL A 141 17.07 11.87 8.05
N ASP A 142 16.09 12.69 8.40
CA ASP A 142 16.32 14.10 8.71
C ASP A 142 17.28 14.30 9.88
N GLY A 143 18.34 15.09 9.65
CA GLY A 143 19.40 15.34 10.63
C GLY A 143 20.30 14.15 10.93
N LYS A 144 20.24 13.08 10.12
CA LYS A 144 21.06 11.88 10.28
C LYS A 144 22.02 11.73 9.11
N ASP A 145 22.97 12.66 9.04
CA ASP A 145 23.89 12.81 7.90
C ASP A 145 25.05 11.81 7.92
N THR A 146 25.19 11.03 9.00
CA THR A 146 26.24 10.02 9.15
C THR A 146 25.65 8.64 9.45
N GLY A 147 26.38 7.58 9.10
CA GLY A 147 26.02 6.21 9.45
C GLY A 147 25.89 6.00 10.96
N THR A 148 26.74 6.68 11.74
CA THR A 148 26.67 6.66 13.21
C THR A 148 25.36 7.22 13.73
N ALA A 149 24.93 8.39 13.25
CA ALA A 149 23.68 9.02 13.66
C ALA A 149 22.47 8.13 13.31
N MET A 150 22.44 7.58 12.10
CA MET A 150 21.42 6.65 11.67
C MET A 150 21.44 5.36 12.50
N GLY A 151 22.63 4.82 12.79
CA GLY A 151 22.77 3.64 13.64
C GLY A 151 22.18 3.82 15.04
N HIS A 152 22.40 4.98 15.66
CA HIS A 152 21.76 5.33 16.94
C HIS A 152 20.24 5.43 16.82
N ALA A 153 19.73 5.99 15.74
CA ALA A 153 18.29 6.07 15.50
C ALA A 153 17.66 4.67 15.34
N LEU A 154 18.29 3.78 14.59
CA LEU A 154 17.87 2.39 14.44
C LEU A 154 17.87 1.63 15.78
N LYS A 155 18.94 1.84 16.60
CA LYS A 155 19.00 1.26 17.95
C LYS A 155 17.81 1.69 18.81
N LYS A 156 17.43 2.97 18.76
CA LYS A 156 16.26 3.48 19.47
C LYS A 156 14.96 2.79 19.02
N ARG A 157 14.83 2.44 17.73
CA ARG A 157 13.71 1.64 17.25
C ARG A 157 13.73 0.21 17.80
N MET A 158 14.91 -0.40 17.92
CA MET A 158 15.05 -1.71 18.57
C MET A 158 14.62 -1.67 20.05
N GLU A 159 14.97 -0.62 20.77
CA GLU A 159 14.54 -0.42 22.16
C GLU A 159 13.02 -0.28 22.31
N GLN A 160 12.33 0.14 21.24
CA GLN A 160 10.86 0.15 21.16
C GLN A 160 10.25 -1.23 20.84
N GLY A 161 11.08 -2.26 20.68
CA GLY A 161 10.64 -3.63 20.41
C GLY A 161 10.56 -4.03 18.94
N TYR A 162 10.93 -3.14 18.01
CA TYR A 162 10.97 -3.52 16.60
C TYR A 162 12.16 -4.43 16.30
N THR A 163 11.90 -5.52 15.59
CA THR A 163 12.91 -6.51 15.18
C THR A 163 13.20 -6.47 13.68
N PHE A 164 12.49 -5.65 12.93
CA PHE A 164 12.69 -5.40 11.52
C PHE A 164 12.70 -3.88 11.30
N LEU A 165 13.87 -3.38 10.90
CA LEU A 165 14.12 -1.95 10.79
C LEU A 165 14.41 -1.59 9.34
N LYS A 166 13.94 -0.43 8.93
CA LYS A 166 14.23 0.17 7.63
C LYS A 166 14.93 1.51 7.85
N MET A 167 15.89 1.80 7.00
CA MET A 167 16.43 3.13 6.79
C MET A 167 16.48 3.44 5.31
N ASP A 168 16.33 4.70 4.94
CA ASP A 168 16.55 5.16 3.59
C ASP A 168 17.90 5.90 3.53
N LEU A 169 18.63 5.71 2.43
CA LEU A 169 19.74 6.55 2.07
C LEU A 169 19.17 7.74 1.29
N GLY A 170 19.03 8.87 1.94
CA GLY A 170 18.50 10.08 1.32
C GLY A 170 19.42 10.62 0.22
N ILE A 171 18.83 11.33 -0.73
CA ILE A 171 19.60 11.98 -1.82
C ILE A 171 20.67 12.93 -1.24
N ASN A 172 20.40 13.55 -0.10
CA ASN A 172 21.32 14.47 0.55
C ASN A 172 22.62 13.78 1.00
N GLN A 173 22.58 12.51 1.42
CA GLN A 173 23.79 11.75 1.75
C GLN A 173 24.62 11.40 0.50
N ILE A 174 24.02 11.47 -0.67
CA ILE A 174 24.68 11.19 -1.94
C ILE A 174 25.16 12.48 -2.61
N ALA A 175 24.38 13.56 -2.51
CA ALA A 175 24.57 14.79 -3.29
C ALA A 175 25.70 15.69 -2.77
N HIS A 176 26.12 15.58 -1.51
CA HIS A 176 27.05 16.49 -0.87
C HIS A 176 28.46 15.90 -0.66
N GLU A 177 28.66 14.62 -0.95
CA GLU A 177 29.97 13.99 -0.84
C GLU A 177 30.77 14.16 -2.15
N PRO A 178 31.96 14.75 -2.12
CA PRO A 178 32.85 14.77 -3.27
C PRO A 178 33.26 13.34 -3.63
N GLY A 179 32.91 12.88 -4.83
CA GLY A 179 33.18 11.52 -5.26
C GLY A 179 32.09 10.52 -4.83
N THR A 180 30.85 10.87 -5.07
CA THR A 180 29.59 10.24 -4.68
C THR A 180 29.48 8.71 -4.73
N LEU A 181 30.40 8.01 -5.38
CA LEU A 181 30.43 6.55 -5.40
C LEU A 181 30.80 5.91 -4.06
N ASN A 182 31.44 6.65 -3.15
CA ASN A 182 31.92 6.13 -1.86
C ASN A 182 31.08 6.57 -0.66
N GLY A 183 30.32 7.68 -0.76
CA GLY A 183 29.50 8.19 0.33
C GLY A 183 28.47 7.19 0.87
N PRO A 184 27.61 6.60 0.01
CA PRO A 184 26.64 5.61 0.45
C PRO A 184 27.27 4.35 1.02
N ALA A 185 28.38 3.88 0.45
CA ALA A 185 29.09 2.68 0.92
C ALA A 185 29.70 2.90 2.32
N GLY A 186 30.32 4.06 2.54
CA GLY A 186 30.84 4.43 3.86
C GLY A 186 29.75 4.54 4.92
N PHE A 187 28.64 5.17 4.60
CA PHE A 187 27.47 5.27 5.47
C PHE A 187 26.92 3.89 5.87
N VAL A 188 26.74 3.00 4.90
CA VAL A 188 26.27 1.63 5.15
C VAL A 188 27.28 0.86 6.01
N GLN A 189 28.57 1.04 5.77
CA GLN A 189 29.61 0.37 6.56
C GLN A 189 29.59 0.83 8.02
N GLU A 190 29.42 2.12 8.31
CA GLU A 190 29.29 2.62 9.68
C GLU A 190 28.10 2.00 10.41
N VAL A 191 26.93 1.93 9.75
CA VAL A 191 25.75 1.30 10.33
C VAL A 191 26.02 -0.18 10.63
N LYS A 192 26.68 -0.88 9.72
CA LYS A 192 27.07 -2.28 9.89
C LYS A 192 28.03 -2.47 11.05
N ASP A 193 29.05 -1.65 11.16
CA ASP A 193 30.05 -1.73 12.23
C ASP A 193 29.41 -1.52 13.61
N LEU A 194 28.49 -0.55 13.73
CA LEU A 194 27.69 -0.35 14.94
C LEU A 194 26.80 -1.55 15.25
N SER A 195 26.15 -2.11 14.24
CA SER A 195 25.34 -3.32 14.40
C SER A 195 26.15 -4.51 14.89
N ASP A 196 27.37 -4.70 14.37
CA ASP A 196 28.26 -5.78 14.79
C ASP A 196 28.77 -5.56 16.22
N GLN A 197 29.10 -4.32 16.61
CA GLN A 197 29.47 -3.96 17.99
C GLN A 197 28.32 -4.27 18.96
N TRP A 198 27.10 -3.92 18.62
CA TRP A 198 25.94 -4.22 19.47
C TRP A 198 25.66 -5.73 19.56
N ARG A 199 25.78 -6.46 18.46
CA ARG A 199 25.61 -7.91 18.43
C ARG A 199 26.61 -8.60 19.34
N ASN A 200 27.87 -8.23 19.25
CA ASN A 200 28.94 -8.78 20.10
C ASN A 200 28.74 -8.46 21.58
N ARG A 201 28.22 -7.26 21.88
CA ARG A 201 27.98 -6.82 23.27
C ARG A 201 26.81 -7.58 23.93
N PHE A 202 25.78 -7.94 23.17
CA PHE A 202 24.57 -8.58 23.70
C PHE A 202 24.53 -10.09 23.50
N GLN A 203 25.53 -10.68 22.85
CA GLN A 203 25.64 -12.15 22.57
C GLN A 203 24.37 -12.77 21.95
N ALA A 204 23.48 -12.00 21.41
CA ALA A 204 22.28 -12.48 20.77
C ALA A 204 22.55 -12.70 19.26
N PRO A 205 22.47 -13.95 18.76
CA PRO A 205 22.56 -14.17 17.33
C PRO A 205 21.40 -13.45 16.64
N MET A 206 21.71 -12.58 15.69
CA MET A 206 20.66 -12.00 14.84
C MET A 206 19.91 -13.13 14.16
N PRO A 207 18.58 -13.18 14.24
CA PRO A 207 17.79 -14.19 13.55
C PRO A 207 18.23 -14.30 12.09
N ARG A 208 18.30 -15.54 11.57
CA ARG A 208 18.76 -15.83 10.19
C ARG A 208 18.03 -14.99 9.13
N GLU A 209 16.79 -14.65 9.40
CA GLU A 209 15.93 -13.84 8.53
C GLU A 209 16.38 -12.38 8.40
N LEU A 210 17.19 -11.90 9.33
CA LEU A 210 17.78 -10.55 9.27
C LEU A 210 19.15 -10.52 8.58
N ARG A 211 19.75 -11.70 8.32
CA ARG A 211 21.09 -11.78 7.72
C ARG A 211 21.11 -11.63 6.21
N SER A 212 19.99 -11.84 5.57
CA SER A 212 20.03 -12.08 4.16
C SER A 212 19.15 -11.18 3.39
N ARG A 213 19.32 -10.16 2.88
CA ARG A 213 18.71 -9.61 1.67
C ARG A 213 18.74 -8.10 1.50
N HIS A 214 19.17 -7.33 2.50
CA HIS A 214 19.19 -5.87 2.35
C HIS A 214 20.59 -5.24 2.28
N PHE A 215 21.66 -6.06 2.41
CA PHE A 215 23.04 -5.58 2.34
C PHE A 215 23.90 -6.27 1.27
N ASP A 216 23.33 -7.15 0.46
CA ASP A 216 24.00 -7.62 -0.77
C ASP A 216 23.77 -6.61 -1.88
N LEU A 217 24.50 -5.50 -1.80
CA LEU A 217 24.77 -4.63 -2.93
C LEU A 217 26.02 -5.18 -3.63
N THR A 218 25.85 -6.19 -4.46
CA THR A 218 26.79 -6.49 -5.56
C THR A 218 26.38 -5.71 -6.79
#